data_730111a266c22acb1ca862eadccbec66
#
_entry.id   730111a266c22acb1ca862eadccbec66
#
_cell.length_a   1.000
_cell.length_b   1.000
_cell.length_c   1.000
_cell.angle_alpha   90.00
_cell.angle_beta   90.00
_cell.angle_gamma   90.00
#
_symmetry.space_group_name_H-M   'P 1'
#
loop_
_entity.id
_entity.type
_entity.pdbx_description
1 polymer ?
#
loop_
_entity_poly.entity_id
_entity_poly.type
_entity_poly.pdbx_seq_one_letter_code
_entity_poly.pdbx_strand_id
1 'polypeptide(L)'
;MLTSTGIVEPIRLRGSSANFIFGASIEFTEGAPVPHTITGIPSKLVHLQPVLPSWGSDGQGPYSDITIPDYFPPGSIMIFETQLEGLDPSLDKFCGSGAEDAFQGLDPVDLNILLFRAEAEEMDATGGEIGAYDIPGFGKLKYCGLEGWMHPLKHLIQHNDLGHPLCGHLREGTWALDYISSRLFKQAITLPQFQKPAEWFKERFDRVKATAPPYLRPKYFAIVVSEAYKAARHVAIEQCSDFVASGHSFTQDLAMVSLQMHGPVQSASLDPFNSSPSLAAGLPHFATGWARCWGRDVFISLRGLFLTTGNFESAKRHILAFASTLKHGLIPNLLDSVRNPRFVSYSS
;
A
#
# COMPACT_ATOMS: atom_id res chain seq x y z
N MET A 1 23.77 -7.75 -14.34
CA MET A 1 24.11 -8.62 -15.47
C MET A 1 25.44 -8.14 -16.04
N LEU A 2 26.46 -8.97 -16.06
CA LEU A 2 27.78 -8.65 -16.55
C LEU A 2 28.05 -9.51 -17.77
N THR A 3 28.37 -8.88 -18.89
CA THR A 3 28.78 -9.59 -20.12
C THR A 3 30.28 -9.77 -20.12
N SER A 4 30.76 -11.00 -20.29
CA SER A 4 32.16 -11.33 -20.26
C SER A 4 32.86 -10.92 -21.56
N THR A 5 33.99 -10.25 -21.42
CA THR A 5 34.95 -10.03 -22.53
C THR A 5 36.04 -11.13 -22.59
N GLY A 6 35.96 -12.15 -21.73
CA GLY A 6 36.88 -13.28 -21.66
C GLY A 6 37.82 -13.26 -20.45
N ILE A 7 38.20 -12.10 -19.94
CA ILE A 7 39.03 -11.96 -18.73
C ILE A 7 38.18 -11.23 -17.69
N VAL A 8 38.04 -11.80 -16.52
CA VAL A 8 37.22 -11.23 -15.43
C VAL A 8 38.10 -11.06 -14.18
N GLU A 9 38.19 -9.82 -13.71
CA GLU A 9 38.82 -9.55 -12.42
C GLU A 9 37.90 -9.97 -11.27
N PRO A 10 38.43 -10.26 -10.08
CA PRO A 10 37.61 -10.58 -8.90
C PRO A 10 36.60 -9.49 -8.64
N ILE A 11 35.33 -9.90 -8.50
CA ILE A 11 34.23 -8.97 -8.14
C ILE A 11 34.13 -8.91 -6.65
N ARG A 12 34.29 -7.72 -6.12
CA ARG A 12 34.08 -7.44 -4.70
C ARG A 12 32.68 -6.85 -4.48
N LEU A 13 31.85 -7.55 -3.72
CA LEU A 13 30.52 -7.09 -3.33
C LEU A 13 30.59 -6.43 -1.95
N ARG A 14 30.14 -5.18 -1.89
CA ARG A 14 30.09 -4.39 -0.66
C ARG A 14 28.65 -4.14 -0.26
N GLY A 15 28.32 -4.34 1.03
CA GLY A 15 27.02 -4.06 1.61
C GLY A 15 27.15 -3.29 2.91
N SER A 16 26.19 -2.45 3.19
CA SER A 16 26.12 -1.66 4.43
C SER A 16 25.62 -2.46 5.64
N SER A 17 25.10 -3.66 5.45
CA SER A 17 24.63 -4.55 6.51
C SER A 17 25.12 -5.97 6.28
N ALA A 18 25.54 -6.63 7.34
CA ALA A 18 26.42 -7.78 7.33
C ALA A 18 25.78 -9.13 6.93
N ASN A 19 24.50 -9.22 6.59
CA ASN A 19 23.83 -10.52 6.54
C ASN A 19 23.21 -10.80 5.16
N PHE A 20 24.07 -10.97 4.17
CA PHE A 20 23.67 -11.46 2.83
C PHE A 20 24.24 -12.85 2.59
N ILE A 21 23.40 -13.76 2.13
CA ILE A 21 23.85 -14.99 1.50
C ILE A 21 23.91 -14.72 -0.01
N PHE A 22 25.07 -14.87 -0.60
CA PHE A 22 25.26 -14.69 -2.04
C PHE A 22 25.16 -16.04 -2.74
N GLY A 23 24.26 -16.12 -3.70
CA GLY A 23 24.31 -17.14 -4.73
C GLY A 23 24.76 -16.49 -6.04
N ALA A 24 25.63 -17.11 -6.78
CA ALA A 24 25.90 -16.71 -8.14
C ALA A 24 25.71 -17.91 -9.06
N SER A 25 25.01 -17.68 -10.17
CA SER A 25 24.88 -18.67 -11.23
C SER A 25 25.46 -18.11 -12.52
N ILE A 26 26.05 -18.97 -13.32
CA ILE A 26 26.54 -18.61 -14.64
C ILE A 26 25.70 -19.36 -15.67
N GLU A 27 25.05 -18.61 -16.53
CA GLU A 27 24.23 -19.12 -17.61
C GLU A 27 24.96 -18.82 -18.97
N PHE A 28 25.05 -19.82 -19.81
CA PHE A 28 25.62 -19.67 -21.14
C PHE A 28 24.50 -19.47 -22.16
N THR A 29 24.49 -18.34 -22.82
CA THR A 29 23.35 -17.91 -23.66
C THR A 29 23.36 -18.47 -25.07
N GLU A 30 24.41 -19.07 -25.54
CA GLU A 30 24.40 -19.72 -26.85
C GLU A 30 25.22 -21.03 -26.86
N GLY A 31 24.56 -22.06 -27.22
CA GLY A 31 24.70 -23.38 -27.76
C GLY A 31 26.07 -24.03 -27.98
N ALA A 32 27.16 -23.42 -27.68
CA ALA A 32 28.45 -24.10 -27.64
C ALA A 32 28.65 -24.71 -26.25
N PRO A 33 28.75 -26.03 -26.11
CA PRO A 33 29.11 -26.63 -24.84
C PRO A 33 30.48 -26.07 -24.47
N VAL A 34 30.52 -25.30 -23.39
CA VAL A 34 31.78 -24.86 -22.79
C VAL A 34 32.58 -26.13 -22.49
N PRO A 35 33.80 -26.23 -22.95
CA PRO A 35 34.66 -27.34 -22.58
C PRO A 35 34.67 -27.46 -21.08
N HIS A 36 34.44 -28.63 -20.53
CA HIS A 36 34.27 -28.94 -19.11
C HIS A 36 35.50 -28.68 -18.24
N THR A 37 36.27 -27.69 -18.53
CA THR A 37 37.51 -27.33 -17.85
C THR A 37 37.32 -26.33 -16.72
N ILE A 38 36.10 -25.84 -16.47
CA ILE A 38 35.80 -25.18 -15.23
C ILE A 38 35.57 -26.30 -14.23
N THR A 39 36.62 -26.66 -13.53
CA THR A 39 36.68 -27.80 -12.63
C THR A 39 35.58 -27.81 -11.61
N GLY A 40 34.79 -28.88 -11.61
CA GLY A 40 33.80 -29.15 -10.59
C GLY A 40 32.44 -28.46 -10.75
N ILE A 41 32.19 -27.78 -11.86
CA ILE A 41 31.00 -26.98 -12.09
C ILE A 41 30.11 -27.61 -13.15
N PRO A 42 28.84 -27.91 -12.90
CA PRO A 42 27.90 -28.38 -13.89
C PRO A 42 27.80 -27.39 -15.06
N SER A 43 27.75 -27.90 -16.28
CA SER A 43 27.91 -27.16 -17.54
C SER A 43 26.83 -26.08 -17.82
N LYS A 44 25.89 -25.86 -16.95
CA LYS A 44 24.82 -24.89 -17.13
C LYS A 44 24.61 -23.93 -15.95
N LEU A 45 25.00 -24.29 -14.75
CA LEU A 45 24.77 -23.49 -13.56
C LEU A 45 25.92 -23.66 -12.57
N VAL A 46 26.53 -22.55 -12.20
CA VAL A 46 27.54 -22.51 -11.14
C VAL A 46 26.87 -21.95 -9.91
N HIS A 47 26.69 -22.78 -8.89
CA HIS A 47 26.32 -22.30 -7.58
C HIS A 47 27.58 -22.03 -6.77
N LEU A 48 27.85 -20.77 -6.50
CA LEU A 48 28.86 -20.42 -5.53
C LEU A 48 28.31 -20.67 -4.13
N GLN A 49 29.15 -21.19 -3.23
CA GLN A 49 28.75 -21.33 -1.84
C GLN A 49 28.47 -19.96 -1.22
N PRO A 50 27.52 -19.87 -0.29
CA PRO A 50 27.29 -18.65 0.48
C PRO A 50 28.59 -18.19 1.14
N VAL A 51 28.95 -16.94 0.94
CA VAL A 51 30.12 -16.33 1.57
C VAL A 51 29.62 -15.30 2.57
N LEU A 52 29.99 -15.46 3.84
CA LEU A 52 29.69 -14.48 4.85
C LEU A 52 30.52 -13.21 4.62
N PRO A 53 29.92 -12.02 4.66
CA PRO A 53 30.66 -10.78 4.54
C PRO A 53 31.69 -10.65 5.68
N SER A 54 32.89 -10.23 5.33
CA SER A 54 33.95 -9.90 6.28
C SER A 54 34.31 -8.42 6.18
N TRP A 55 34.82 -7.85 7.27
CA TRP A 55 35.35 -6.49 7.24
C TRP A 55 36.63 -6.46 6.43
N GLY A 56 36.66 -5.58 5.43
CA GLY A 56 37.84 -5.37 4.62
C GLY A 56 38.95 -4.66 5.39
N SER A 57 40.17 -4.95 5.01
CA SER A 57 41.37 -4.26 5.54
C SER A 57 41.45 -2.79 5.16
N ASP A 58 40.64 -2.33 4.21
CA ASP A 58 40.55 -0.95 3.73
C ASP A 58 39.63 -0.05 4.56
N GLY A 59 38.99 -0.59 5.62
CA GLY A 59 38.11 0.17 6.51
C GLY A 59 36.78 0.60 5.91
N GLN A 60 36.43 0.13 4.72
CA GLN A 60 35.20 0.57 4.00
C GLN A 60 33.95 -0.27 4.28
N GLY A 61 33.94 -1.06 5.33
CA GLY A 61 32.81 -1.86 5.73
C GLY A 61 32.89 -3.33 5.28
N PRO A 62 31.86 -4.12 5.58
CA PRO A 62 31.85 -5.54 5.25
C PRO A 62 31.80 -5.78 3.75
N TYR A 63 32.62 -6.67 3.26
CA TYR A 63 32.56 -7.16 1.88
C TYR A 63 32.92 -8.64 1.78
N SER A 64 32.54 -9.26 0.69
CA SER A 64 32.93 -10.63 0.37
C SER A 64 33.64 -10.65 -0.96
N ASP A 65 34.80 -11.28 -0.99
CA ASP A 65 35.48 -11.58 -2.23
C ASP A 65 34.92 -12.88 -2.80
N ILE A 66 34.39 -12.81 -4.01
CA ILE A 66 33.94 -13.98 -4.75
C ILE A 66 35.04 -14.34 -5.75
N THR A 67 35.60 -15.51 -5.59
CA THR A 67 36.54 -16.04 -6.58
C THR A 67 35.78 -16.54 -7.79
N ILE A 68 35.95 -15.87 -8.90
CA ILE A 68 35.37 -16.24 -10.18
C ILE A 68 36.47 -16.95 -11.00
N PRO A 69 36.14 -17.95 -11.85
CA PRO A 69 37.11 -18.53 -12.77
C PRO A 69 37.80 -17.45 -13.60
N ASP A 70 39.09 -17.60 -13.81
CA ASP A 70 39.95 -16.61 -14.51
C ASP A 70 39.52 -16.34 -15.96
N TYR A 71 38.69 -17.19 -16.52
CA TYR A 71 38.22 -17.08 -17.90
C TYR A 71 36.74 -17.43 -18.04
N PHE A 72 35.99 -16.51 -18.62
CA PHE A 72 34.63 -16.72 -19.10
C PHE A 72 34.62 -16.66 -20.62
N PRO A 73 34.01 -17.64 -21.31
CA PRO A 73 33.82 -17.54 -22.75
C PRO A 73 33.09 -16.27 -23.13
N PRO A 74 33.40 -15.62 -24.26
CA PRO A 74 32.63 -14.49 -24.78
C PRO A 74 31.14 -14.87 -24.91
N GLY A 75 30.25 -13.94 -24.55
CA GLY A 75 28.80 -14.19 -24.54
C GLY A 75 28.26 -14.83 -23.26
N SER A 76 29.10 -15.19 -22.29
CA SER A 76 28.64 -15.69 -20.99
C SER A 76 27.92 -14.58 -20.20
N ILE A 77 26.84 -14.96 -19.55
CA ILE A 77 26.08 -14.08 -18.66
C ILE A 77 26.26 -14.59 -17.23
N MET A 78 26.67 -13.70 -16.35
CA MET A 78 26.73 -13.97 -14.92
C MET A 78 25.51 -13.35 -14.23
N ILE A 79 24.75 -14.19 -13.55
CA ILE A 79 23.58 -13.76 -12.75
C ILE A 79 23.98 -13.84 -11.28
N PHE A 80 23.85 -12.72 -10.58
CA PHE A 80 24.01 -12.67 -9.13
C PHE A 80 22.65 -12.71 -8.50
N GLU A 81 22.42 -13.69 -7.64
CA GLU A 81 21.25 -13.75 -6.78
C GLU A 81 21.70 -13.47 -5.34
N THR A 82 20.99 -12.56 -4.69
CA THR A 82 21.21 -12.27 -3.28
C THR A 82 19.99 -12.70 -2.48
N GLN A 83 20.21 -13.45 -1.41
CA GLN A 83 19.19 -13.85 -0.47
C GLN A 83 19.48 -13.21 0.89
N LEU A 84 18.46 -12.60 1.50
CA LEU A 84 18.58 -12.08 2.86
C LEU A 84 18.61 -13.24 3.86
N GLU A 85 19.56 -13.19 4.76
CA GLU A 85 19.65 -14.13 5.89
C GLU A 85 18.55 -13.83 6.94
N GLY A 86 18.18 -14.82 7.73
CA GLY A 86 17.24 -14.65 8.84
C GLY A 86 15.78 -14.60 8.43
N LEU A 87 15.43 -15.09 7.23
CA LEU A 87 14.05 -15.27 6.81
C LEU A 87 13.36 -16.27 7.76
N ASP A 88 12.21 -15.88 8.30
CA ASP A 88 11.38 -16.70 9.17
C ASP A 88 10.00 -16.95 8.52
N PRO A 89 9.78 -18.14 7.93
CA PRO A 89 8.50 -18.49 7.32
C PRO A 89 7.32 -18.48 8.32
N SER A 90 7.60 -18.67 9.60
CA SER A 90 6.56 -18.61 10.64
C SER A 90 6.11 -17.17 10.88
N LEU A 91 7.03 -16.23 10.83
CA LEU A 91 6.74 -14.81 10.92
C LEU A 91 6.05 -14.30 9.64
N ASP A 92 6.46 -14.78 8.47
CA ASP A 92 5.78 -14.48 7.19
C ASP A 92 4.29 -14.85 7.28
N LYS A 93 4.00 -16.09 7.70
CA LYS A 93 2.63 -16.57 7.88
C LYS A 93 1.87 -15.79 8.95
N PHE A 94 2.51 -15.47 10.06
CA PHE A 94 1.90 -14.70 11.14
C PHE A 94 1.53 -13.29 10.67
N CYS A 95 2.40 -12.61 9.92
CA CYS A 95 2.16 -11.27 9.43
C CYS A 95 0.91 -11.15 8.54
N GLY A 96 0.57 -12.19 7.77
CA GLY A 96 -0.60 -12.18 6.89
C GLY A 96 -1.87 -12.81 7.48
N SER A 97 -1.76 -13.59 8.55
CA SER A 97 -2.89 -14.37 9.05
C SER A 97 -3.96 -13.53 9.75
N GLY A 98 -5.25 -13.93 9.62
CA GLY A 98 -6.37 -13.36 10.37
C GLY A 98 -6.76 -11.93 10.01
N ALA A 99 -6.33 -11.40 8.86
CA ALA A 99 -6.68 -10.04 8.42
C ALA A 99 -8.17 -9.93 8.08
N GLU A 100 -8.73 -10.91 7.39
CA GLU A 100 -10.17 -10.92 7.05
C GLU A 100 -11.04 -10.91 8.30
N ASP A 101 -10.73 -11.79 9.27
CA ASP A 101 -11.45 -11.82 10.54
C ASP A 101 -11.38 -10.49 11.30
N ALA A 102 -10.25 -9.79 11.18
CA ALA A 102 -10.07 -8.50 11.82
C ALA A 102 -10.93 -7.39 11.20
N PHE A 103 -11.21 -7.47 9.89
CA PHE A 103 -11.89 -6.43 9.13
C PHE A 103 -13.36 -6.73 8.83
N GLN A 104 -13.83 -7.96 9.05
CA GLN A 104 -15.18 -8.41 8.70
C GLN A 104 -16.31 -7.61 9.36
N GLY A 105 -16.04 -6.93 10.48
CA GLY A 105 -17.01 -6.06 11.15
C GLY A 105 -17.07 -4.63 10.63
N LEU A 106 -16.29 -4.27 9.61
CA LEU A 106 -16.26 -2.93 9.03
C LEU A 106 -17.32 -2.80 7.93
N ASP A 107 -18.07 -1.71 7.95
CA ASP A 107 -18.99 -1.37 6.87
C ASP A 107 -18.28 -0.66 5.69
N PRO A 108 -18.95 -0.38 4.56
CA PRO A 108 -18.32 0.29 3.42
C PRO A 108 -17.72 1.67 3.75
N VAL A 109 -18.27 2.38 4.73
CA VAL A 109 -17.74 3.69 5.15
C VAL A 109 -16.48 3.52 6.00
N ASP A 110 -16.47 2.53 6.87
CA ASP A 110 -15.29 2.15 7.65
C ASP A 110 -14.16 1.69 6.71
N LEU A 111 -14.51 0.89 5.70
CA LEU A 111 -13.55 0.43 4.69
C LEU A 111 -13.00 1.60 3.85
N ASN A 112 -13.78 2.67 3.60
CA ASN A 112 -13.24 3.91 3.05
C ASN A 112 -12.16 4.51 3.96
N ILE A 113 -12.42 4.59 5.26
CA ILE A 113 -11.45 5.12 6.24
C ILE A 113 -10.18 4.27 6.28
N LEU A 114 -10.33 2.94 6.27
CA LEU A 114 -9.19 2.02 6.31
C LEU A 114 -8.35 2.06 5.03
N LEU A 115 -9.00 2.08 3.87
CA LEU A 115 -8.35 1.93 2.57
C LEU A 115 -7.97 3.25 1.91
N PHE A 116 -8.92 4.20 1.83
CA PHE A 116 -8.86 5.25 0.81
C PHE A 116 -8.88 6.68 1.33
N ARG A 117 -9.14 6.91 2.61
CA ARG A 117 -9.31 8.27 3.13
C ARG A 117 -8.21 9.23 2.65
N ALA A 118 -8.57 10.28 1.92
CA ALA A 118 -7.64 11.27 1.44
C ALA A 118 -7.05 12.13 2.58
N GLU A 119 -5.90 12.76 2.37
CA GLU A 119 -5.25 13.61 3.39
C GLU A 119 -6.20 14.68 3.94
N ALA A 120 -6.88 15.41 3.05
CA ALA A 120 -7.80 16.46 3.47
C ALA A 120 -9.00 15.91 4.26
N GLU A 121 -9.50 14.73 3.91
CA GLU A 121 -10.57 14.06 4.66
C GLU A 121 -10.08 13.62 6.05
N GLU A 122 -8.84 13.14 6.16
CA GLU A 122 -8.25 12.75 7.45
C GLU A 122 -8.08 13.97 8.36
N MET A 123 -7.58 15.07 7.82
CA MET A 123 -7.42 16.34 8.54
C MET A 123 -8.76 16.87 9.01
N ASP A 124 -9.78 16.86 8.16
CA ASP A 124 -11.16 17.29 8.50
C ASP A 124 -11.76 16.44 9.63
N ALA A 125 -11.63 15.12 9.53
CA ALA A 125 -12.20 14.18 10.49
C ALA A 125 -11.49 14.19 11.85
N THR A 126 -10.21 14.55 11.90
CA THR A 126 -9.41 14.51 13.13
C THR A 126 -9.12 15.89 13.71
N GLY A 127 -9.69 16.94 13.12
CA GLY A 127 -9.39 18.32 13.54
C GLY A 127 -7.92 18.71 13.36
N GLY A 128 -7.23 18.05 12.45
CA GLY A 128 -5.81 18.28 12.18
C GLY A 128 -4.83 17.52 13.09
N GLU A 129 -5.32 16.64 13.95
CA GLU A 129 -4.46 15.85 14.84
C GLU A 129 -3.69 14.73 14.12
N ILE A 130 -4.28 14.18 13.07
CA ILE A 130 -3.65 13.16 12.24
C ILE A 130 -3.55 13.71 10.83
N GLY A 131 -2.34 13.76 10.32
CA GLY A 131 -2.03 14.14 8.95
C GLY A 131 -1.51 12.95 8.13
N ALA A 132 -1.22 13.22 6.87
CA ALA A 132 -0.59 12.24 6.01
C ALA A 132 0.86 11.97 6.45
N TYR A 133 1.27 10.72 6.37
CA TYR A 133 2.65 10.33 6.56
C TYR A 133 3.51 10.83 5.40
N ASP A 134 4.69 11.36 5.69
CA ASP A 134 5.66 11.75 4.66
C ASP A 134 6.59 10.56 4.40
N ILE A 135 6.41 9.94 3.23
CA ILE A 135 7.18 8.74 2.87
C ILE A 135 8.49 9.18 2.24
N PRO A 136 9.65 8.80 2.84
CA PRO A 136 10.95 9.08 2.26
C PRO A 136 11.06 8.62 0.80
N GLY A 137 11.37 9.53 -0.10
CA GLY A 137 11.48 9.28 -1.54
C GLY A 137 10.17 9.33 -2.34
N PHE A 138 9.00 9.43 -1.69
CA PHE A 138 7.70 9.56 -2.34
C PHE A 138 6.91 10.81 -1.92
N GLY A 139 7.30 11.45 -0.81
CA GLY A 139 6.57 12.57 -0.23
C GLY A 139 5.30 12.14 0.51
N LYS A 140 4.42 13.11 0.79
CA LYS A 140 3.21 12.87 1.57
C LYS A 140 2.23 11.91 0.90
N LEU A 141 1.65 11.03 1.68
CA LEU A 141 0.55 10.16 1.25
C LEU A 141 -0.63 11.00 0.74
N LYS A 142 -1.10 10.71 -0.47
CA LYS A 142 -2.36 11.29 -0.97
C LYS A 142 -3.58 10.66 -0.31
N TYR A 143 -3.45 9.40 0.09
CA TYR A 143 -4.42 8.66 0.87
C TYR A 143 -3.75 8.20 2.17
N CYS A 144 -4.33 8.53 3.31
CA CYS A 144 -3.83 8.14 4.63
C CYS A 144 -4.10 6.67 4.95
N GLY A 145 -5.02 6.04 4.20
CA GLY A 145 -5.33 4.62 4.28
C GLY A 145 -4.29 3.73 3.58
N LEU A 146 -4.61 2.43 3.53
CA LEU A 146 -3.68 1.42 2.99
C LEU A 146 -3.34 1.62 1.52
N GLU A 147 -4.25 2.18 0.71
CA GLU A 147 -3.99 2.49 -0.71
C GLU A 147 -2.78 3.41 -0.89
N GLY A 148 -2.63 4.39 0.00
CA GLY A 148 -1.48 5.29 -0.03
C GLY A 148 -0.14 4.56 0.11
N TRP A 149 -0.10 3.54 0.94
CA TRP A 149 1.09 2.70 1.15
C TRP A 149 1.32 1.71 0.01
N MET A 150 0.24 1.20 -0.62
CA MET A 150 0.36 0.21 -1.68
C MET A 150 1.11 0.74 -2.91
N HIS A 151 0.98 2.03 -3.21
CA HIS A 151 1.70 2.62 -4.34
C HIS A 151 3.23 2.51 -4.20
N PRO A 152 3.88 3.07 -3.15
CA PRO A 152 5.32 2.92 -2.96
C PRO A 152 5.75 1.47 -2.75
N LEU A 153 4.98 0.66 -2.03
CA LEU A 153 5.32 -0.74 -1.79
C LEU A 153 5.32 -1.56 -3.10
N LYS A 154 4.34 -1.35 -3.97
CA LYS A 154 4.30 -2.01 -5.27
C LYS A 154 5.51 -1.64 -6.12
N HIS A 155 5.90 -0.37 -6.12
CA HIS A 155 7.12 0.09 -6.80
C HIS A 155 8.37 -0.59 -6.26
N LEU A 156 8.56 -0.60 -4.94
CA LEU A 156 9.70 -1.26 -4.30
C LEU A 156 9.76 -2.76 -4.59
N ILE A 157 8.63 -3.45 -4.51
CA ILE A 157 8.56 -4.89 -4.78
C ILE A 157 8.88 -5.19 -6.25
N GLN A 158 8.31 -4.43 -7.19
CA GLN A 158 8.53 -4.65 -8.62
C GLN A 158 9.97 -4.41 -9.05
N HIS A 159 10.63 -3.42 -8.48
CA HIS A 159 11.99 -3.05 -8.84
C HIS A 159 13.05 -3.64 -7.92
N ASN A 160 12.62 -4.36 -6.87
CA ASN A 160 13.52 -4.90 -5.84
C ASN A 160 14.51 -3.84 -5.32
N ASP A 161 14.03 -2.63 -5.10
CA ASP A 161 14.84 -1.46 -4.79
C ASP A 161 15.16 -1.38 -3.30
N LEU A 162 16.11 -2.18 -2.87
CA LEU A 162 16.61 -2.20 -1.49
C LEU A 162 17.34 -0.90 -1.10
N GLY A 163 17.77 -0.12 -2.07
CA GLY A 163 18.42 1.19 -1.86
C GLY A 163 17.44 2.34 -1.67
N HIS A 164 16.15 2.13 -1.90
CA HIS A 164 15.16 3.19 -1.80
C HIS A 164 15.10 3.79 -0.38
N PRO A 165 14.96 5.14 -0.23
CA PRO A 165 14.93 5.82 1.07
C PRO A 165 13.89 5.27 2.05
N LEU A 166 12.72 4.80 1.57
CA LEU A 166 11.74 4.14 2.43
C LEU A 166 12.29 2.87 3.08
N CYS A 167 13.07 2.06 2.36
CA CYS A 167 13.70 0.87 2.94
C CYS A 167 14.71 1.25 4.03
N GLY A 168 15.52 2.30 3.81
CA GLY A 168 16.40 2.86 4.83
C GLY A 168 15.62 3.28 6.08
N HIS A 169 14.60 4.08 5.88
CA HIS A 169 13.73 4.58 6.94
C HIS A 169 13.08 3.46 7.79
N LEU A 170 12.60 2.38 7.14
CA LEU A 170 12.02 1.22 7.85
C LEU A 170 13.08 0.41 8.62
N ARG A 171 14.34 0.41 8.18
CA ARG A 171 15.45 -0.23 8.90
C ARG A 171 15.87 0.57 10.12
N GLU A 172 15.93 1.90 9.98
CA GLU A 172 16.41 2.82 11.02
C GLU A 172 15.41 2.99 12.16
N GLY A 173 14.12 2.92 11.88
CA GLY A 173 13.09 3.21 12.87
C GLY A 173 11.79 2.43 12.70
N THR A 174 10.83 2.74 13.56
CA THR A 174 9.51 2.10 13.61
C THR A 174 8.38 3.06 13.26
N TRP A 175 8.70 4.28 12.85
CA TRP A 175 7.73 5.39 12.69
C TRP A 175 6.56 5.03 11.77
N ALA A 176 6.82 4.37 10.64
CA ALA A 176 5.77 3.98 9.69
C ALA A 176 4.84 2.90 10.28
N LEU A 177 5.40 1.93 11.01
CA LEU A 177 4.63 0.90 11.70
C LEU A 177 3.76 1.52 12.80
N ASP A 178 4.34 2.44 13.56
CA ASP A 178 3.66 3.14 14.65
C ASP A 178 2.57 4.08 14.11
N TYR A 179 2.80 4.74 12.98
CA TYR A 179 1.80 5.59 12.33
C TYR A 179 0.52 4.83 11.99
N ILE A 180 0.63 3.68 11.31
CA ILE A 180 -0.54 2.88 10.91
C ILE A 180 -1.34 2.43 12.13
N SER A 181 -0.65 1.87 13.13
CA SER A 181 -1.30 1.40 14.36
C SER A 181 -1.96 2.55 15.13
N SER A 182 -1.23 3.64 15.35
CA SER A 182 -1.74 4.80 16.11
C SER A 182 -2.91 5.47 15.42
N ARG A 183 -2.89 5.57 14.09
CA ARG A 183 -4.00 6.10 13.30
C ARG A 183 -5.28 5.32 13.56
N LEU A 184 -5.22 4.00 13.52
CA LEU A 184 -6.39 3.15 13.72
C LEU A 184 -6.88 3.18 15.18
N PHE A 185 -5.99 3.20 16.16
CA PHE A 185 -6.39 3.38 17.57
C PHE A 185 -7.08 4.70 17.83
N LYS A 186 -6.63 5.79 17.20
CA LYS A 186 -7.31 7.08 17.29
C LYS A 186 -8.72 7.04 16.65
N GLN A 187 -8.86 6.33 15.52
CA GLN A 187 -10.18 6.10 14.93
C GLN A 187 -11.08 5.29 15.86
N ALA A 188 -10.54 4.30 16.56
CA ALA A 188 -11.28 3.45 17.48
C ALA A 188 -11.90 4.20 18.68
N ILE A 189 -11.40 5.38 19.02
CA ILE A 189 -11.96 6.23 20.09
C ILE A 189 -13.40 6.64 19.75
N THR A 190 -13.66 7.01 18.50
CA THR A 190 -14.96 7.46 18.01
C THR A 190 -15.75 6.39 17.28
N LEU A 191 -15.06 5.41 16.73
CA LEU A 191 -15.56 4.31 15.92
C LEU A 191 -15.06 2.98 16.49
N PRO A 192 -15.75 2.41 17.51
CA PRO A 192 -15.27 1.23 18.25
C PRO A 192 -14.99 0.00 17.39
N GLN A 193 -15.62 -0.12 16.22
CA GLN A 193 -15.37 -1.21 15.27
C GLN A 193 -13.93 -1.22 14.74
N PHE A 194 -13.18 -0.11 14.84
CA PHE A 194 -11.76 -0.05 14.50
C PHE A 194 -10.83 -0.65 15.54
N GLN A 195 -11.32 -1.00 16.73
CA GLN A 195 -10.50 -1.59 17.79
C GLN A 195 -9.82 -2.88 17.32
N LYS A 196 -10.58 -3.79 16.74
CA LYS A 196 -10.06 -5.08 16.26
C LYS A 196 -9.05 -4.93 15.11
N PRO A 197 -9.27 -4.11 14.08
CA PRO A 197 -8.25 -3.74 13.10
C PRO A 197 -6.97 -3.15 13.73
N ALA A 198 -7.12 -2.21 14.64
CA ALA A 198 -5.98 -1.56 15.29
C ALA A 198 -5.12 -2.56 16.10
N GLU A 199 -5.77 -3.45 16.84
CA GLU A 199 -5.10 -4.54 17.58
C GLU A 199 -4.39 -5.50 16.63
N TRP A 200 -5.01 -5.86 15.51
CA TRP A 200 -4.43 -6.73 14.49
C TRP A 200 -3.11 -6.15 13.96
N PHE A 201 -3.08 -4.87 13.56
CA PHE A 201 -1.85 -4.21 13.11
C PHE A 201 -0.81 -4.11 14.21
N LYS A 202 -1.22 -3.70 15.42
CA LYS A 202 -0.32 -3.55 16.55
C LYS A 202 0.39 -4.84 16.87
N GLU A 203 -0.33 -5.95 16.97
CA GLU A 203 0.21 -7.27 17.30
C GLU A 203 1.28 -7.71 16.28
N ARG A 204 1.01 -7.52 14.96
CA ARG A 204 1.97 -7.89 13.92
C ARG A 204 3.20 -6.99 13.93
N PHE A 205 3.00 -5.70 14.02
CA PHE A 205 4.11 -4.77 14.07
C PHE A 205 4.95 -4.91 15.34
N ASP A 206 4.35 -5.16 16.49
CA ASP A 206 5.08 -5.43 17.74
C ASP A 206 5.90 -6.71 17.61
N ARG A 207 5.35 -7.75 17.02
CA ARG A 207 6.09 -8.98 16.74
C ARG A 207 7.26 -8.74 15.80
N VAL A 208 7.05 -8.02 14.71
CA VAL A 208 8.11 -7.62 13.76
C VAL A 208 9.21 -6.81 14.46
N LYS A 209 8.84 -5.82 15.26
CA LYS A 209 9.81 -5.04 16.06
C LYS A 209 10.64 -5.87 17.02
N ALA A 210 10.02 -6.88 17.65
CA ALA A 210 10.65 -7.72 18.66
C ALA A 210 11.55 -8.82 18.07
N THR A 211 11.21 -9.36 16.89
CA THR A 211 11.86 -10.58 16.38
C THR A 211 12.60 -10.38 15.06
N ALA A 212 12.14 -9.48 14.19
CA ALA A 212 12.77 -9.28 12.90
C ALA A 212 14.03 -8.41 13.01
N PRO A 213 15.15 -8.82 12.39
CA PRO A 213 16.30 -7.93 12.25
C PRO A 213 15.92 -6.65 11.51
N PRO A 214 16.53 -5.50 11.82
CA PRO A 214 16.18 -4.21 11.18
C PRO A 214 16.15 -4.27 9.65
N TYR A 215 17.08 -4.98 9.01
CA TYR A 215 17.16 -5.10 7.56
C TYR A 215 16.03 -5.90 6.92
N LEU A 216 15.27 -6.71 7.68
CA LEU A 216 14.08 -7.42 7.22
C LEU A 216 12.76 -6.67 7.49
N ARG A 217 12.77 -5.57 8.25
CA ARG A 217 11.57 -4.78 8.52
C ARG A 217 10.83 -4.32 7.26
N PRO A 218 11.51 -3.87 6.18
CA PRO A 218 10.83 -3.51 4.93
C PRO A 218 10.01 -4.65 4.35
N LYS A 219 10.52 -5.87 4.37
CA LYS A 219 9.82 -7.08 3.92
C LYS A 219 8.56 -7.33 4.75
N TYR A 220 8.69 -7.37 6.07
CA TYR A 220 7.54 -7.66 6.94
C TYR A 220 6.52 -6.55 6.95
N PHE A 221 6.95 -5.29 6.88
CA PHE A 221 6.06 -4.16 6.69
C PHE A 221 5.23 -4.31 5.41
N ALA A 222 5.88 -4.66 4.31
CA ALA A 222 5.21 -4.89 3.03
C ALA A 222 4.22 -6.06 3.10
N ILE A 223 4.55 -7.16 3.77
CA ILE A 223 3.64 -8.30 3.96
C ILE A 223 2.41 -7.86 4.75
N VAL A 224 2.58 -7.25 5.92
CA VAL A 224 1.45 -6.84 6.78
C VAL A 224 0.51 -5.88 6.04
N VAL A 225 1.06 -4.85 5.39
CA VAL A 225 0.24 -3.85 4.68
C VAL A 225 -0.45 -4.47 3.45
N SER A 226 0.26 -5.31 2.69
CA SER A 226 -0.31 -5.93 1.49
C SER A 226 -1.41 -6.93 1.82
N GLU A 227 -1.23 -7.76 2.85
CA GLU A 227 -2.25 -8.73 3.27
C GLU A 227 -3.45 -8.02 3.89
N ALA A 228 -3.25 -6.98 4.69
CA ALA A 228 -4.33 -6.13 5.18
C ALA A 228 -5.11 -5.48 4.03
N TYR A 229 -4.41 -4.94 3.04
CA TYR A 229 -5.05 -4.33 1.87
C TYR A 229 -5.90 -5.34 1.08
N LYS A 230 -5.37 -6.53 0.84
CA LYS A 230 -6.10 -7.60 0.14
C LYS A 230 -7.34 -8.03 0.92
N ALA A 231 -7.19 -8.26 2.23
CA ALA A 231 -8.30 -8.66 3.09
C ALA A 231 -9.39 -7.58 3.16
N ALA A 232 -9.03 -6.31 3.35
CA ALA A 232 -10.00 -5.21 3.38
C ALA A 232 -10.74 -5.05 2.04
N ARG A 233 -10.04 -5.22 0.91
CA ARG A 233 -10.69 -5.24 -0.40
C ARG A 233 -11.63 -6.42 -0.57
N HIS A 234 -11.25 -7.59 -0.10
CA HIS A 234 -12.11 -8.79 -0.16
C HIS A 234 -13.40 -8.55 0.63
N VAL A 235 -13.30 -8.11 1.87
CA VAL A 235 -14.46 -7.75 2.70
C VAL A 235 -15.34 -6.69 2.04
N ALA A 236 -14.74 -5.69 1.38
CA ALA A 236 -15.47 -4.66 0.66
C ALA A 236 -16.25 -5.20 -0.54
N ILE A 237 -15.64 -6.13 -1.29
CA ILE A 237 -16.27 -6.76 -2.47
C ILE A 237 -17.41 -7.68 -2.05
N GLU A 238 -17.26 -8.44 -0.97
CA GLU A 238 -18.32 -9.31 -0.44
C GLU A 238 -19.56 -8.54 0.02
N GLN A 239 -19.40 -7.27 0.40
CA GLN A 239 -20.52 -6.40 0.78
C GLN A 239 -21.19 -5.71 -0.40
N CYS A 240 -20.65 -5.85 -1.59
CA CYS A 240 -21.27 -5.33 -2.81
C CYS A 240 -22.42 -6.25 -3.31
N SER A 241 -23.13 -5.77 -4.31
CA SER A 241 -24.14 -6.60 -5.02
C SER A 241 -23.52 -7.86 -5.62
N ASP A 242 -24.34 -8.88 -5.84
CA ASP A 242 -23.93 -10.13 -6.52
C ASP A 242 -23.28 -9.86 -7.89
N PHE A 243 -23.74 -8.84 -8.60
CA PHE A 243 -23.15 -8.40 -9.87
C PHE A 243 -21.68 -7.99 -9.73
N VAL A 244 -21.32 -7.33 -8.64
CA VAL A 244 -19.94 -6.94 -8.34
C VAL A 244 -19.16 -8.11 -7.76
N ALA A 245 -19.72 -8.77 -6.75
CA ALA A 245 -19.03 -9.83 -6.01
C ALA A 245 -18.64 -11.00 -6.92
N SER A 246 -19.53 -11.40 -7.84
CA SER A 246 -19.27 -12.45 -8.84
C SER A 246 -18.63 -11.92 -10.14
N GLY A 247 -18.42 -10.61 -10.24
CA GLY A 247 -17.94 -9.97 -11.45
C GLY A 247 -16.44 -10.18 -11.70
N HIS A 248 -16.01 -9.78 -12.91
CA HIS A 248 -14.60 -9.78 -13.25
C HIS A 248 -13.82 -8.75 -12.41
N SER A 249 -12.52 -8.96 -12.23
CA SER A 249 -11.64 -8.07 -11.44
C SER A 249 -11.79 -6.57 -11.80
N PHE A 250 -11.94 -6.26 -13.09
CA PHE A 250 -12.19 -4.89 -13.53
C PHE A 250 -13.50 -4.29 -12.97
N THR A 251 -14.59 -5.09 -12.88
CA THR A 251 -15.85 -4.66 -12.25
C THR A 251 -15.66 -4.40 -10.76
N GLN A 252 -14.89 -5.27 -10.09
CA GLN A 252 -14.55 -5.12 -8.68
C GLN A 252 -13.68 -3.89 -8.44
N ASP A 253 -12.70 -3.62 -9.30
CA ASP A 253 -11.87 -2.42 -9.22
C ASP A 253 -12.69 -1.15 -9.40
N LEU A 254 -13.65 -1.13 -10.34
CA LEU A 254 -14.59 -0.02 -10.49
C LEU A 254 -15.48 0.18 -9.25
N ALA A 255 -15.92 -0.89 -8.61
CA ALA A 255 -16.70 -0.80 -7.38
C ALA A 255 -15.90 -0.19 -6.22
N MET A 256 -14.58 -0.37 -6.17
CA MET A 256 -13.73 0.27 -5.17
C MET A 256 -13.72 1.81 -5.31
N VAL A 257 -13.98 2.35 -6.50
CA VAL A 257 -14.15 3.80 -6.69
C VAL A 257 -15.33 4.33 -5.87
N SER A 258 -16.39 3.54 -5.71
CA SER A 258 -17.55 3.92 -4.87
C SER A 258 -17.15 4.11 -3.41
N LEU A 259 -16.34 3.19 -2.88
CA LEU A 259 -15.80 3.31 -1.54
C LEU A 259 -14.88 4.53 -1.42
N GLN A 260 -14.02 4.74 -2.40
CA GLN A 260 -13.06 5.84 -2.42
C GLN A 260 -13.75 7.21 -2.37
N MET A 261 -14.84 7.38 -3.13
CA MET A 261 -15.57 8.65 -3.24
C MET A 261 -16.54 8.91 -2.09
N HIS A 262 -16.94 7.89 -1.33
CA HIS A 262 -17.96 7.96 -0.31
C HIS A 262 -17.37 7.81 1.09
N GLY A 263 -17.20 8.94 1.78
CA GLY A 263 -16.58 8.97 3.10
C GLY A 263 -17.19 9.99 4.05
N PRO A 264 -16.97 9.82 5.36
CA PRO A 264 -17.43 10.75 6.38
C PRO A 264 -16.46 11.94 6.49
N VAL A 265 -17.00 13.15 6.28
CA VAL A 265 -16.32 14.43 6.50
C VAL A 265 -17.25 15.36 7.22
N GLN A 266 -16.76 16.03 8.26
CA GLN A 266 -17.57 16.94 9.08
C GLN A 266 -17.96 18.18 8.28
N SER A 267 -17.02 18.74 7.53
CA SER A 267 -17.22 19.96 6.75
C SER A 267 -18.23 19.83 5.60
N ALA A 268 -18.59 18.61 5.19
CA ALA A 268 -19.57 18.35 4.13
C ALA A 268 -20.49 17.16 4.46
N SER A 269 -20.87 17.04 5.72
CA SER A 269 -21.80 15.99 6.18
C SER A 269 -23.19 16.14 5.57
N LEU A 270 -23.82 15.03 5.21
CA LEU A 270 -25.22 14.99 4.80
C LEU A 270 -26.20 15.23 5.95
N ASP A 271 -25.76 15.11 7.19
CA ASP A 271 -26.51 15.41 8.40
C ASP A 271 -25.86 16.57 9.16
N PRO A 272 -26.60 17.63 9.55
CA PRO A 272 -26.03 18.78 10.25
C PRO A 272 -25.58 18.45 11.68
N PHE A 273 -26.13 17.39 12.27
CA PHE A 273 -25.90 17.04 13.67
C PHE A 273 -24.98 15.85 13.84
N ASN A 274 -24.80 15.03 12.78
CA ASN A 274 -23.99 13.83 12.79
C ASN A 274 -23.04 13.82 11.60
N SER A 275 -21.86 13.25 11.78
CA SER A 275 -20.92 13.03 10.67
C SER A 275 -21.45 11.95 9.72
N SER A 276 -22.34 12.34 8.82
CA SER A 276 -22.90 11.46 7.80
C SER A 276 -22.03 11.44 6.54
N PRO A 277 -21.77 10.26 5.99
CA PRO A 277 -20.97 10.15 4.78
C PRO A 277 -21.57 10.90 3.62
N SER A 278 -20.72 11.55 2.82
CA SER A 278 -21.11 12.25 1.60
C SER A 278 -20.23 11.84 0.44
N LEU A 279 -20.78 11.95 -0.77
CA LEU A 279 -20.08 11.66 -2.00
C LEU A 279 -19.21 12.86 -2.42
N ALA A 280 -17.93 12.60 -2.68
CA ALA A 280 -17.03 13.61 -3.24
C ALA A 280 -17.24 13.73 -4.75
N ALA A 281 -17.23 14.97 -5.27
CA ALA A 281 -17.24 15.22 -6.71
C ALA A 281 -15.92 14.83 -7.38
N GLY A 282 -14.85 14.71 -6.59
CA GLY A 282 -13.54 14.27 -7.04
C GLY A 282 -12.50 14.29 -5.94
N LEU A 283 -11.50 13.42 -6.03
CA LEU A 283 -10.41 13.32 -5.07
C LEU A 283 -9.07 13.51 -5.77
N PRO A 284 -8.08 14.08 -5.09
CA PRO A 284 -8.11 14.61 -3.71
C PRO A 284 -8.60 16.06 -3.59
N HIS A 285 -8.87 16.77 -4.69
CA HIS A 285 -9.10 18.23 -4.67
C HIS A 285 -10.49 18.63 -4.17
N PHE A 286 -11.50 17.78 -4.36
CA PHE A 286 -12.89 18.01 -3.94
C PHE A 286 -13.23 17.12 -2.74
N ALA A 287 -12.33 17.09 -1.75
CA ALA A 287 -12.42 16.16 -0.64
C ALA A 287 -13.24 16.69 0.55
N THR A 288 -13.26 18.01 0.77
CA THR A 288 -13.82 18.63 1.98
C THR A 288 -14.57 19.94 1.69
N GLY A 289 -15.34 20.41 2.66
CA GLY A 289 -15.99 21.70 2.62
C GLY A 289 -16.96 21.87 1.46
N TRP A 290 -17.12 23.11 1.02
CA TRP A 290 -18.02 23.50 -0.06
C TRP A 290 -17.73 22.82 -1.41
N ALA A 291 -16.51 22.39 -1.61
CA ALA A 291 -16.08 21.79 -2.87
C ALA A 291 -16.46 20.30 -3.01
N ARG A 292 -16.93 19.64 -1.94
CA ARG A 292 -17.10 18.19 -1.92
C ARG A 292 -18.39 17.70 -2.59
N CYS A 293 -19.53 18.13 -2.10
CA CYS A 293 -20.81 17.48 -2.42
C CYS A 293 -21.62 18.27 -3.45
N TRP A 294 -21.38 18.01 -4.72
CA TRP A 294 -22.06 18.65 -5.83
C TRP A 294 -23.28 17.84 -6.28
N GLY A 295 -24.46 18.46 -6.32
CA GLY A 295 -25.72 17.77 -6.63
C GLY A 295 -25.74 17.15 -8.01
N ARG A 296 -25.26 17.87 -9.04
CA ARG A 296 -25.18 17.32 -10.40
C ARG A 296 -24.30 16.05 -10.42
N ASP A 297 -23.15 16.11 -9.79
CA ASP A 297 -22.17 15.01 -9.77
C ASP A 297 -22.75 13.81 -8.99
N VAL A 298 -23.41 14.09 -7.84
CA VAL A 298 -24.11 13.06 -7.04
C VAL A 298 -25.18 12.38 -7.89
N PHE A 299 -26.10 13.12 -8.50
CA PHE A 299 -27.23 12.51 -9.21
C PHE A 299 -26.84 11.81 -10.50
N ILE A 300 -25.80 12.27 -11.20
CA ILE A 300 -25.26 11.56 -12.39
C ILE A 300 -24.60 10.24 -11.96
N SER A 301 -23.82 10.24 -10.90
CA SER A 301 -23.01 9.09 -10.45
C SER A 301 -23.75 8.11 -9.56
N LEU A 302 -24.86 8.51 -8.93
CA LEU A 302 -25.60 7.72 -7.95
C LEU A 302 -25.95 6.32 -8.44
N ARG A 303 -26.36 6.18 -9.70
CA ARG A 303 -26.70 4.89 -10.29
C ARG A 303 -25.48 3.96 -10.31
N GLY A 304 -24.34 4.45 -10.82
CA GLY A 304 -23.12 3.66 -10.95
C GLY A 304 -22.47 3.37 -9.61
N LEU A 305 -22.35 4.39 -8.76
CA LEU A 305 -21.59 4.26 -7.52
C LEU A 305 -22.37 3.57 -6.39
N PHE A 306 -23.70 3.76 -6.32
CA PHE A 306 -24.48 3.19 -5.23
C PHE A 306 -25.44 2.08 -5.65
N LEU A 307 -26.27 2.30 -6.68
CA LEU A 307 -27.29 1.30 -7.02
C LEU A 307 -26.66 0.04 -7.62
N THR A 308 -25.67 0.18 -8.50
CA THR A 308 -24.99 -0.97 -9.11
C THR A 308 -24.17 -1.77 -8.10
N THR A 309 -23.60 -1.09 -7.09
CA THR A 309 -22.83 -1.73 -6.01
C THR A 309 -23.69 -2.28 -4.88
N GLY A 310 -25.01 -2.03 -4.89
CA GLY A 310 -25.93 -2.50 -3.85
C GLY A 310 -26.06 -1.58 -2.64
N ASN A 311 -25.44 -0.39 -2.65
CA ASN A 311 -25.45 0.55 -1.53
C ASN A 311 -26.68 1.47 -1.59
N PHE A 312 -27.88 0.88 -1.51
CA PHE A 312 -29.16 1.58 -1.65
C PHE A 312 -29.42 2.61 -0.54
N GLU A 313 -28.99 2.33 0.69
CA GLU A 313 -29.18 3.26 1.81
C GLU A 313 -28.37 4.54 1.64
N SER A 314 -27.17 4.46 1.12
CA SER A 314 -26.37 5.64 0.78
C SER A 314 -26.98 6.45 -0.35
N ALA A 315 -27.52 5.80 -1.38
CA ALA A 315 -28.27 6.47 -2.44
C ALA A 315 -29.47 7.24 -1.88
N LYS A 316 -30.29 6.58 -1.04
CA LYS A 316 -31.45 7.15 -0.38
C LYS A 316 -31.08 8.36 0.50
N ARG A 317 -30.04 8.24 1.31
CA ARG A 317 -29.57 9.35 2.18
C ARG A 317 -29.16 10.57 1.36
N HIS A 318 -28.46 10.40 0.23
CA HIS A 318 -28.10 11.50 -0.65
C HIS A 318 -29.35 12.17 -1.25
N ILE A 319 -30.30 11.40 -1.78
CA ILE A 319 -31.55 11.92 -2.33
C ILE A 319 -32.30 12.72 -1.27
N LEU A 320 -32.47 12.18 -0.07
CA LEU A 320 -33.19 12.85 1.01
C LEU A 320 -32.46 14.11 1.51
N ALA A 321 -31.13 14.09 1.58
CA ALA A 321 -30.34 15.25 1.98
C ALA A 321 -30.54 16.41 1.00
N PHE A 322 -30.46 16.16 -0.30
CA PHE A 322 -30.74 17.19 -1.32
C PHE A 322 -32.23 17.61 -1.34
N ALA A 323 -33.17 16.68 -1.19
CA ALA A 323 -34.58 16.97 -1.13
C ALA A 323 -34.96 17.85 0.10
N SER A 324 -34.29 17.67 1.22
CA SER A 324 -34.51 18.48 2.43
C SER A 324 -34.12 19.95 2.26
N THR A 325 -33.32 20.26 1.24
CA THR A 325 -32.93 21.64 0.90
C THR A 325 -33.70 22.22 -0.25
N LEU A 326 -34.77 21.55 -0.71
CA LEU A 326 -35.64 22.01 -1.79
C LEU A 326 -36.20 23.40 -1.50
N LYS A 327 -36.00 24.33 -2.41
CA LYS A 327 -36.53 25.69 -2.32
C LYS A 327 -37.14 26.13 -3.66
N HIS A 328 -38.37 26.62 -3.60
CA HIS A 328 -39.12 27.06 -4.81
C HIS A 328 -39.15 26.00 -5.95
N GLY A 329 -39.23 24.72 -5.57
CA GLY A 329 -39.22 23.62 -6.54
C GLY A 329 -37.85 23.26 -7.13
N LEU A 330 -36.78 23.89 -6.64
CA LEU A 330 -35.41 23.66 -7.13
C LEU A 330 -34.55 22.96 -6.07
N ILE A 331 -33.78 21.97 -6.51
CA ILE A 331 -32.71 21.32 -5.74
C ILE A 331 -31.42 22.09 -5.98
N PRO A 332 -30.65 22.43 -4.95
CA PRO A 332 -29.39 23.14 -5.10
C PRO A 332 -28.34 22.29 -5.83
N ASN A 333 -27.47 22.96 -6.58
CA ASN A 333 -26.36 22.27 -7.22
C ASN A 333 -25.20 21.94 -6.27
N LEU A 334 -25.22 22.48 -5.07
CA LEU A 334 -24.16 22.30 -4.07
C LEU A 334 -24.74 22.28 -2.66
N LEU A 335 -24.35 21.27 -1.88
CA LEU A 335 -24.48 21.29 -0.42
C LEU A 335 -23.15 21.77 0.15
N ASP A 336 -23.12 23.04 0.55
CA ASP A 336 -21.96 23.64 1.18
C ASP A 336 -21.75 23.12 2.61
N SER A 337 -20.59 23.41 3.17
CA SER A 337 -20.32 23.19 4.59
C SER A 337 -21.48 23.69 5.45
N VAL A 338 -21.88 22.90 6.43
CA VAL A 338 -23.04 23.18 7.30
C VAL A 338 -24.40 23.18 6.56
N ARG A 339 -24.52 22.50 5.41
CA ARG A 339 -25.76 22.37 4.62
C ARG A 339 -26.36 23.69 4.13
N ASN A 340 -25.57 24.70 3.89
CA ASN A 340 -26.07 25.87 3.20
C ASN A 340 -26.27 25.53 1.72
N PRO A 341 -27.53 25.44 1.24
CA PRO A 341 -27.80 25.14 -0.15
C PRO A 341 -27.38 26.33 -1.01
N ARG A 342 -26.45 26.10 -1.94
CA ARG A 342 -26.10 27.08 -2.94
C ARG A 342 -26.86 26.80 -4.23
N PHE A 343 -27.82 27.64 -4.52
CA PHE A 343 -28.48 27.68 -5.81
C PHE A 343 -27.59 28.47 -6.76
N VAL A 344 -27.37 27.96 -7.98
CA VAL A 344 -26.69 28.72 -9.01
C VAL A 344 -27.59 29.89 -9.35
N SER A 345 -27.19 31.08 -8.96
CA SER A 345 -27.81 32.29 -9.51
C SER A 345 -27.36 32.42 -10.94
N TYR A 346 -28.22 32.12 -11.90
CA TYR A 346 -28.03 32.65 -13.26
C TYR A 346 -28.23 34.17 -13.12
N SER A 347 -27.14 34.90 -12.99
CA SER A 347 -27.15 36.32 -13.25
C SER A 347 -27.42 36.45 -14.77
N SER A 348 -28.63 36.85 -15.08
CA SER A 348 -29.03 37.33 -16.41
C SER A 348 -28.12 38.43 -16.90
#